data_78134f9d2d82cf9a90fb4e7a39a5fe09
#
_entry.id   78134f9d2d82cf9a90fb4e7a39a5fe09
#
_cell.length_a   1.000
_cell.length_b   1.000
_cell.length_c   1.000
_cell.angle_alpha   90.00
_cell.angle_beta   90.00
_cell.angle_gamma   90.00
#
_symmetry.space_group_name_H-M   'P 1'
#
loop_
_entity.id
_entity.type
_entity.pdbx_description
1 polymer ?
#
loop_
_entity_poly.entity_id
_entity_poly.type
_entity_poly.pdbx_seq_one_letter_code
_entity_poly.pdbx_strand_id
1 'polypeptide(L)'
;MDNSKAKIAVVIPAYNVENTIVKVLGGIPKNVSSIIVVNDASRDATEARIKSVRDDRITLISHKKNMGVGGALLSGYSCALGKGAQVVVKLDGDDQMDPALMPNLIDPILNGQADYTKGNRFLHPVALRSMPPVRKVGNLALTFLTKIASGYWNVFDPANGYTAISAAKLAALDPRRIARNYFFETSMLCELRKLNAVVMDVPMPAIYQNERSSVRLPREFFIFSTSLIARIFDRIFSRYFLYDFTAVSLYLILGSLLCLFGGIWG
;
A
#
# COMPACT_ATOMS: atom_id res chain seq x y z
N MET A 1 22.08 -3.74 -16.46
CA MET A 1 21.26 -2.76 -17.23
C MET A 1 21.56 -1.38 -16.68
N ASP A 2 21.74 -0.38 -17.52
CA ASP A 2 21.99 1.00 -17.09
C ASP A 2 20.71 1.56 -16.43
N ASN A 3 20.67 1.56 -15.10
CA ASN A 3 19.52 2.03 -14.30
C ASN A 3 19.29 3.56 -14.42
N SER A 4 20.20 4.28 -15.04
CA SER A 4 20.14 5.75 -15.19
C SER A 4 19.02 6.24 -16.13
N LYS A 5 18.44 5.36 -16.95
CA LYS A 5 17.39 5.67 -17.95
C LYS A 5 15.99 5.17 -17.55
N ALA A 6 15.84 4.54 -16.38
CA ALA A 6 14.53 4.03 -15.96
C ALA A 6 13.54 5.18 -15.71
N LYS A 7 12.34 5.10 -16.32
CA LYS A 7 11.27 6.07 -16.08
C LYS A 7 10.58 5.78 -14.75
N ILE A 8 10.86 6.60 -13.75
CA ILE A 8 10.29 6.50 -12.41
C ILE A 8 9.18 7.55 -12.28
N ALA A 9 8.01 7.11 -11.82
CA ALA A 9 6.91 7.99 -11.45
C ALA A 9 6.67 7.95 -9.93
N VAL A 10 6.37 9.10 -9.35
CA VAL A 10 5.90 9.20 -7.97
C VAL A 10 4.43 9.58 -7.97
N VAL A 11 3.60 8.85 -7.22
CA VAL A 11 2.17 9.14 -7.05
C VAL A 11 1.93 9.58 -5.61
N ILE A 12 1.34 10.76 -5.44
CA ILE A 12 1.09 11.39 -4.15
C ILE A 12 -0.41 11.63 -4.00
N PRO A 13 -1.13 10.84 -3.18
CA PRO A 13 -2.48 11.17 -2.79
C PRO A 13 -2.44 12.38 -1.83
N ALA A 14 -3.22 13.41 -2.12
CA ALA A 14 -3.24 14.65 -1.36
C ALA A 14 -4.68 14.98 -0.92
N TYR A 15 -4.91 15.05 0.40
CA TYR A 15 -6.17 15.47 0.97
C TYR A 15 -5.93 16.29 2.24
N ASN A 16 -6.17 17.60 2.18
CA ASN A 16 -5.95 18.56 3.26
C ASN A 16 -4.50 18.51 3.80
N VAL A 17 -3.52 18.71 2.92
CA VAL A 17 -2.08 18.68 3.21
C VAL A 17 -1.37 20.00 2.84
N GLU A 18 -2.07 21.13 2.92
CA GLU A 18 -1.55 22.44 2.55
C GLU A 18 -0.24 22.83 3.23
N ASN A 19 -0.01 22.33 4.47
CA ASN A 19 1.16 22.67 5.27
C ASN A 19 2.40 21.84 4.91
N THR A 20 2.25 20.69 4.29
CA THR A 20 3.32 19.71 4.09
C THR A 20 3.66 19.47 2.63
N ILE A 21 2.67 19.61 1.74
CA ILE A 21 2.80 19.19 0.33
C ILE A 21 3.96 19.86 -0.43
N VAL A 22 4.21 21.16 -0.18
CA VAL A 22 5.29 21.90 -0.85
C VAL A 22 6.66 21.35 -0.44
N LYS A 23 6.83 21.02 0.85
CA LYS A 23 8.06 20.40 1.36
C LYS A 23 8.27 19.02 0.78
N VAL A 24 7.21 18.19 0.73
CA VAL A 24 7.26 16.86 0.13
C VAL A 24 7.66 16.93 -1.33
N LEU A 25 7.05 17.81 -2.12
CA LEU A 25 7.38 18.00 -3.54
C LEU A 25 8.83 18.44 -3.74
N GLY A 26 9.31 19.38 -2.92
CA GLY A 26 10.69 19.87 -2.96
C GLY A 26 11.76 18.82 -2.59
N GLY A 27 11.37 17.79 -1.83
CA GLY A 27 12.27 16.68 -1.44
C GLY A 27 12.41 15.58 -2.49
N ILE A 28 11.57 15.56 -3.53
CA ILE A 28 11.59 14.47 -4.52
C ILE A 28 12.87 14.49 -5.36
N PRO A 29 13.61 13.37 -5.44
CA PRO A 29 14.86 13.29 -6.18
C PRO A 29 14.73 13.68 -7.65
N LYS A 30 15.80 14.27 -8.22
CA LYS A 30 15.80 14.78 -9.60
C LYS A 30 15.72 13.69 -10.67
N ASN A 31 16.11 12.45 -10.33
CA ASN A 31 16.03 11.30 -11.23
C ASN A 31 14.60 10.73 -11.38
N VAL A 32 13.62 11.24 -10.64
CA VAL A 32 12.21 10.95 -10.86
C VAL A 32 11.73 11.64 -12.13
N SER A 33 11.15 10.88 -13.05
CA SER A 33 10.74 11.37 -14.37
C SER A 33 9.38 12.09 -14.34
N SER A 34 8.47 11.72 -13.44
CA SER A 34 7.16 12.35 -13.30
C SER A 34 6.64 12.27 -11.87
N ILE A 35 5.96 13.34 -11.45
CA ILE A 35 5.34 13.47 -10.12
C ILE A 35 3.84 13.68 -10.36
N ILE A 36 3.03 12.70 -9.98
CA ILE A 36 1.58 12.75 -10.14
C ILE A 36 0.97 13.03 -8.77
N VAL A 37 0.43 14.23 -8.59
CA VAL A 37 -0.27 14.60 -7.37
C VAL A 37 -1.77 14.50 -7.61
N VAL A 38 -2.46 13.70 -6.80
CA VAL A 38 -3.91 13.54 -6.90
C VAL A 38 -4.56 14.25 -5.72
N ASN A 39 -5.12 15.43 -5.98
CA ASN A 39 -5.92 16.17 -5.02
C ASN A 39 -7.30 15.53 -4.91
N ASP A 40 -7.56 14.86 -3.79
CA ASP A 40 -8.80 14.10 -3.56
C ASP A 40 -9.91 14.98 -2.95
N ALA A 41 -10.23 16.08 -3.64
CA ALA A 41 -11.22 17.08 -3.22
C ALA A 41 -10.88 17.71 -1.86
N SER A 42 -9.64 18.19 -1.69
CA SER A 42 -9.23 18.97 -0.51
C SER A 42 -10.09 20.21 -0.33
N ARG A 43 -10.29 20.58 0.94
CA ARG A 43 -11.10 21.76 1.33
C ARG A 43 -10.25 22.95 1.80
N ASP A 44 -8.95 22.73 1.92
CA ASP A 44 -7.93 23.72 2.30
C ASP A 44 -7.18 24.24 1.05
N ALA A 45 -6.07 24.95 1.26
CA ALA A 45 -5.27 25.50 0.18
C ALA A 45 -4.35 24.47 -0.52
N THR A 46 -4.51 23.16 -0.30
CA THR A 46 -3.65 22.10 -0.89
C THR A 46 -3.47 22.28 -2.40
N GLU A 47 -4.55 22.46 -3.16
CA GLU A 47 -4.47 22.61 -4.63
C GLU A 47 -3.69 23.85 -5.04
N ALA A 48 -3.94 24.98 -4.38
CA ALA A 48 -3.23 26.23 -4.64
C ALA A 48 -1.73 26.10 -4.33
N ARG A 49 -1.38 25.40 -3.23
CA ARG A 49 0.00 25.11 -2.86
C ARG A 49 0.71 24.25 -3.90
N ILE A 50 0.06 23.20 -4.40
CA ILE A 50 0.64 22.36 -5.46
C ILE A 50 0.90 23.18 -6.72
N LYS A 51 -0.06 24.00 -7.16
CA LYS A 51 0.07 24.87 -8.34
C LYS A 51 1.14 25.95 -8.20
N SER A 52 1.53 26.32 -6.98
CA SER A 52 2.61 27.30 -6.74
C SER A 52 4.01 26.72 -6.94
N VAL A 53 4.17 25.39 -6.94
CA VAL A 53 5.46 24.72 -7.15
C VAL A 53 5.81 24.72 -8.64
N ARG A 54 6.96 25.29 -8.97
CA ARG A 54 7.46 25.32 -10.35
C ARG A 54 8.36 24.11 -10.60
N ASP A 55 7.75 23.02 -11.04
CA ASP A 55 8.45 21.79 -11.44
C ASP A 55 7.66 21.14 -12.58
N ASP A 56 8.24 21.11 -13.77
CA ASP A 56 7.61 20.61 -15.00
C ASP A 56 7.29 19.09 -14.93
N ARG A 57 7.85 18.38 -13.95
CA ARG A 57 7.54 16.97 -13.72
C ARG A 57 6.17 16.77 -13.07
N ILE A 58 5.59 17.82 -12.47
CA ILE A 58 4.33 17.73 -11.72
C ILE A 58 3.14 17.67 -12.67
N THR A 59 2.30 16.68 -12.43
CA THR A 59 0.97 16.55 -13.04
C THR A 59 -0.06 16.51 -11.91
N LEU A 60 -0.92 17.51 -11.86
CA LEU A 60 -2.00 17.59 -10.88
C LEU A 60 -3.27 16.99 -11.47
N ILE A 61 -3.87 16.05 -10.74
CA ILE A 61 -5.21 15.52 -10.97
C ILE A 61 -6.10 15.97 -9.82
N SER A 62 -7.21 16.64 -10.10
CA SER A 62 -8.17 17.06 -9.06
C SER A 62 -9.48 16.29 -9.19
N HIS A 63 -9.86 15.59 -8.14
CA HIS A 63 -11.15 14.91 -8.04
C HIS A 63 -12.26 15.89 -7.67
N LYS A 64 -13.45 15.70 -8.24
CA LYS A 64 -14.65 16.50 -7.88
C LYS A 64 -15.24 16.13 -6.51
N LYS A 65 -14.96 14.92 -6.02
CA LYS A 65 -15.39 14.40 -4.72
C LYS A 65 -14.28 13.52 -4.13
N ASN A 66 -14.24 13.43 -2.81
CA ASN A 66 -13.31 12.53 -2.12
C ASN A 66 -13.59 11.08 -2.49
N MET A 67 -12.60 10.42 -3.08
CA MET A 67 -12.64 9.03 -3.54
C MET A 67 -11.92 8.09 -2.56
N GLY A 68 -11.29 8.63 -1.52
CA GLY A 68 -10.42 7.95 -0.58
C GLY A 68 -9.01 7.71 -1.12
N VAL A 69 -8.08 7.39 -0.22
CA VAL A 69 -6.66 7.23 -0.54
C VAL A 69 -6.44 6.23 -1.69
N GLY A 70 -7.12 5.08 -1.66
CA GLY A 70 -7.01 4.09 -2.74
C GLY A 70 -7.60 4.59 -4.06
N GLY A 71 -8.69 5.38 -4.03
CA GLY A 71 -9.25 6.01 -5.22
C GLY A 71 -8.30 7.00 -5.86
N ALA A 72 -7.66 7.85 -5.05
CA ALA A 72 -6.63 8.78 -5.50
C ALA A 72 -5.42 8.04 -6.11
N LEU A 73 -4.95 6.99 -5.43
CA LEU A 73 -3.84 6.18 -5.93
C LEU A 73 -4.14 5.49 -7.25
N LEU A 74 -5.33 4.91 -7.41
CA LEU A 74 -5.71 4.29 -8.69
C LEU A 74 -5.73 5.28 -9.84
N SER A 75 -6.21 6.52 -9.62
CA SER A 75 -6.15 7.59 -10.62
C SER A 75 -4.70 7.97 -10.96
N GLY A 76 -3.85 8.11 -9.95
CA GLY A 76 -2.43 8.41 -10.12
C GLY A 76 -1.68 7.28 -10.82
N TYR A 77 -1.94 6.02 -10.48
CA TYR A 77 -1.32 4.85 -11.10
C TYR A 77 -1.69 4.73 -12.59
N SER A 78 -2.96 4.95 -12.92
CA SER A 78 -3.37 4.99 -14.34
C SER A 78 -2.62 6.08 -15.12
N CYS A 79 -2.46 7.26 -14.55
CA CYS A 79 -1.68 8.35 -15.16
C CYS A 79 -0.20 7.97 -15.29
N ALA A 80 0.41 7.36 -14.27
CA ALA A 80 1.81 6.94 -14.29
C ALA A 80 2.08 5.91 -15.39
N LEU A 81 1.20 4.91 -15.52
CA LEU A 81 1.27 3.93 -16.61
C LEU A 81 1.12 4.59 -17.98
N GLY A 82 0.17 5.51 -18.13
CA GLY A 82 -0.02 6.29 -19.38
C GLY A 82 1.19 7.14 -19.78
N LYS A 83 2.02 7.56 -18.81
CA LYS A 83 3.30 8.26 -19.03
C LYS A 83 4.46 7.31 -19.32
N GLY A 84 4.23 6.00 -19.32
CA GLY A 84 5.23 4.97 -19.59
C GLY A 84 6.22 4.77 -18.44
N ALA A 85 5.80 4.98 -17.20
CA ALA A 85 6.60 4.65 -16.02
C ALA A 85 6.96 3.16 -15.99
N GLN A 86 8.18 2.83 -15.58
CA GLN A 86 8.66 1.47 -15.38
C GLN A 86 8.54 1.06 -13.90
N VAL A 87 8.72 2.01 -13.00
CA VAL A 87 8.51 1.86 -11.56
C VAL A 87 7.64 3.00 -11.08
N VAL A 88 6.64 2.70 -10.26
CA VAL A 88 5.75 3.69 -9.65
C VAL A 88 5.92 3.64 -8.13
N VAL A 89 6.27 4.77 -7.55
CA VAL A 89 6.43 4.94 -6.10
C VAL A 89 5.19 5.63 -5.53
N LYS A 90 4.63 5.09 -4.45
CA LYS A 90 3.63 5.77 -3.62
C LYS A 90 4.36 6.53 -2.52
N LEU A 91 4.09 7.81 -2.40
CA LEU A 91 4.57 8.70 -1.36
C LEU A 91 3.39 9.51 -0.80
N ASP A 92 3.21 9.53 0.52
CA ASP A 92 2.11 10.29 1.12
C ASP A 92 2.47 11.79 1.23
N GLY A 93 1.45 12.66 1.14
CA GLY A 93 1.65 14.12 1.12
C GLY A 93 1.83 14.76 2.51
N ASP A 94 1.87 13.98 3.59
CA ASP A 94 1.87 14.41 4.98
C ASP A 94 3.27 14.62 5.61
N ASP A 95 4.34 14.48 4.81
CA ASP A 95 5.74 14.64 5.23
C ASP A 95 6.22 13.60 6.27
N GLN A 96 5.54 12.44 6.36
CA GLN A 96 5.97 11.34 7.25
C GLN A 96 6.95 10.36 6.57
N MET A 97 7.17 10.51 5.29
CA MET A 97 8.05 9.67 4.47
C MET A 97 9.16 10.52 3.87
N ASP A 98 10.40 10.14 4.12
CA ASP A 98 11.55 10.85 3.54
C ASP A 98 11.74 10.49 2.06
N PRO A 99 11.56 11.43 1.13
CA PRO A 99 11.76 11.17 -0.30
C PRO A 99 13.19 10.73 -0.65
N ALA A 100 14.19 11.06 0.16
CA ALA A 100 15.58 10.65 -0.05
C ALA A 100 15.78 9.12 0.08
N LEU A 101 14.87 8.42 0.75
CA LEU A 101 14.89 6.96 0.88
C LEU A 101 14.28 6.21 -0.32
N MET A 102 13.74 6.92 -1.29
CA MET A 102 13.09 6.37 -2.47
C MET A 102 13.96 5.37 -3.26
N PRO A 103 15.26 5.61 -3.45
CA PRO A 103 16.14 4.64 -4.12
C PRO A 103 16.11 3.25 -3.49
N ASN A 104 16.04 3.15 -2.16
CA ASN A 104 16.00 1.87 -1.46
C ASN A 104 14.77 1.02 -1.82
N LEU A 105 13.65 1.67 -2.19
CA LEU A 105 12.46 0.99 -2.69
C LEU A 105 12.56 0.65 -4.18
N ILE A 106 13.20 1.50 -4.97
CA ILE A 106 13.25 1.39 -6.43
C ILE A 106 14.29 0.36 -6.88
N ASP A 107 15.48 0.37 -6.27
CA ASP A 107 16.62 -0.44 -6.69
C ASP A 107 16.32 -1.96 -6.74
N PRO A 108 15.65 -2.56 -5.73
CA PRO A 108 15.30 -3.98 -5.81
C PRO A 108 14.39 -4.32 -6.99
N ILE A 109 13.51 -3.39 -7.41
CA ILE A 109 12.62 -3.59 -8.55
C ILE A 109 13.42 -3.49 -9.85
N LEU A 110 14.25 -2.48 -10.01
CA LEU A 110 15.08 -2.29 -11.20
C LEU A 110 16.08 -3.43 -11.40
N ASN A 111 16.56 -4.02 -10.30
CA ASN A 111 17.46 -5.16 -10.31
C ASN A 111 16.74 -6.51 -10.48
N GLY A 112 15.40 -6.52 -10.62
CA GLY A 112 14.62 -7.74 -10.80
C GLY A 112 14.52 -8.63 -9.56
N GLN A 113 14.85 -8.10 -8.38
CA GLN A 113 14.79 -8.81 -7.10
C GLN A 113 13.38 -8.80 -6.49
N ALA A 114 12.58 -7.79 -6.82
CA ALA A 114 11.21 -7.65 -6.35
C ALA A 114 10.31 -7.06 -7.44
N ASP A 115 9.03 -7.37 -7.37
CA ASP A 115 7.96 -6.73 -8.16
C ASP A 115 7.33 -5.56 -7.40
N TYR A 116 7.34 -5.67 -6.05
CA TYR A 116 6.76 -4.70 -5.13
C TYR A 116 7.65 -4.59 -3.89
N THR A 117 8.00 -3.38 -3.53
CA THR A 117 8.76 -3.09 -2.31
C THR A 117 7.92 -2.26 -1.35
N LYS A 118 8.15 -2.48 -0.07
CA LYS A 118 7.38 -1.82 1.00
C LYS A 118 8.30 -1.41 2.13
N GLY A 119 8.20 -0.17 2.56
CA GLY A 119 8.91 0.31 3.73
C GLY A 119 8.49 -0.45 4.98
N ASN A 120 9.46 -0.81 5.82
CA ASN A 120 9.23 -1.51 7.07
C ASN A 120 9.90 -0.77 8.23
N ARG A 121 9.07 -0.16 9.09
CA ARG A 121 9.51 0.58 10.27
C ARG A 121 9.96 -0.32 11.41
N PHE A 122 9.47 -1.56 11.45
CA PHE A 122 9.81 -2.53 12.49
C PHE A 122 11.22 -3.12 12.36
N LEU A 123 11.81 -3.07 11.17
CA LEU A 123 13.19 -3.48 10.96
C LEU A 123 14.19 -2.43 11.44
N HIS A 124 13.74 -1.23 11.84
CA HIS A 124 14.61 -0.19 12.36
C HIS A 124 14.55 -0.17 13.90
N PRO A 125 15.67 -0.44 14.63
CA PRO A 125 15.67 -0.63 16.09
C PRO A 125 15.10 0.56 16.89
N VAL A 126 15.33 1.79 16.41
CA VAL A 126 14.89 3.04 17.09
C VAL A 126 13.38 3.21 16.99
N ALA A 127 12.77 2.83 15.87
CA ALA A 127 11.33 2.97 15.66
C ALA A 127 10.49 2.13 16.62
N LEU A 128 10.98 0.93 16.96
CA LEU A 128 10.32 0.04 17.91
C LEU A 128 10.35 0.56 19.36
N ARG A 129 11.42 1.27 19.75
CA ARG A 129 11.56 1.78 21.13
C ARG A 129 10.58 2.92 21.42
N SER A 130 10.32 3.78 20.46
CA SER A 130 9.44 4.96 20.62
C SER A 130 7.94 4.67 20.49
N MET A 131 7.55 3.45 20.08
CA MET A 131 6.14 3.10 19.86
C MET A 131 5.42 2.69 21.15
N PRO A 132 4.23 3.26 21.48
CA PRO A 132 3.42 2.86 22.63
C PRO A 132 3.07 1.36 22.61
N PRO A 133 3.04 0.66 23.78
CA PRO A 133 2.80 -0.79 23.85
C PRO A 133 1.49 -1.24 23.19
N VAL A 134 0.40 -0.51 23.40
CA VAL A 134 -0.91 -0.81 22.81
C VAL A 134 -0.84 -0.79 21.29
N ARG A 135 -0.12 0.17 20.73
CA ARG A 135 0.07 0.31 19.28
C ARG A 135 0.95 -0.83 18.72
N LYS A 136 1.94 -1.30 19.49
CA LYS A 136 2.75 -2.47 19.10
C LYS A 136 1.91 -3.73 18.99
N VAL A 137 1.08 -4.00 20.00
CA VAL A 137 0.20 -5.18 20.02
C VAL A 137 -0.83 -5.12 18.88
N GLY A 138 -1.47 -3.97 18.69
CA GLY A 138 -2.42 -3.77 17.58
C GLY A 138 -1.80 -3.97 16.21
N ASN A 139 -0.61 -3.41 15.99
CA ASN A 139 0.13 -3.58 14.73
C ASN A 139 0.57 -5.04 14.52
N LEU A 140 0.98 -5.74 15.58
CA LEU A 140 1.37 -7.16 15.49
C LEU A 140 0.18 -8.04 15.10
N ALA A 141 -0.97 -7.84 15.74
CA ALA A 141 -2.21 -8.55 15.41
C ALA A 141 -2.63 -8.26 13.95
N LEU A 142 -2.61 -6.98 13.53
CA LEU A 142 -2.91 -6.59 12.17
C LEU A 142 -1.93 -7.22 11.16
N THR A 143 -0.64 -7.24 11.49
CA THR A 143 0.39 -7.89 10.66
C THR A 143 0.10 -9.37 10.50
N PHE A 144 -0.22 -10.08 11.58
CA PHE A 144 -0.52 -11.50 11.54
C PHE A 144 -1.75 -11.80 10.68
N LEU A 145 -2.84 -11.07 10.88
CA LEU A 145 -4.06 -11.22 10.09
C LEU A 145 -3.84 -10.89 8.61
N THR A 146 -3.04 -9.87 8.31
CA THR A 146 -2.69 -9.52 6.93
C THR A 146 -1.83 -10.61 6.28
N LYS A 147 -0.91 -11.23 7.03
CA LYS A 147 -0.15 -12.41 6.55
C LYS A 147 -1.06 -13.56 6.17
N ILE A 148 -2.07 -13.84 7.01
CA ILE A 148 -3.08 -14.87 6.71
C ILE A 148 -3.88 -14.50 5.45
N ALA A 149 -4.30 -13.24 5.31
CA ALA A 149 -5.12 -12.80 4.18
C ALA A 149 -4.33 -12.75 2.86
N SER A 150 -3.13 -12.19 2.88
CA SER A 150 -2.29 -12.00 1.69
C SER A 150 -1.43 -13.21 1.35
N GLY A 151 -1.01 -14.00 2.36
CA GLY A 151 -0.05 -15.09 2.19
C GLY A 151 1.41 -14.64 2.07
N TYR A 152 1.71 -13.38 2.33
CA TYR A 152 3.09 -12.87 2.40
C TYR A 152 3.59 -12.91 3.85
N TRP A 153 4.23 -14.01 4.23
CA TRP A 153 4.75 -14.21 5.58
C TRP A 153 6.00 -13.37 5.88
N ASN A 154 6.68 -12.90 4.85
CA ASN A 154 7.86 -12.05 4.93
C ASN A 154 7.54 -10.56 5.13
N VAL A 155 6.27 -10.11 5.01
CA VAL A 155 5.87 -8.71 5.20
C VAL A 155 5.52 -8.44 6.66
N PHE A 156 6.17 -7.44 7.29
CA PHE A 156 5.99 -7.13 8.72
C PHE A 156 5.34 -5.79 9.01
N ASP A 157 5.30 -4.86 8.07
CA ASP A 157 4.63 -3.56 8.24
C ASP A 157 3.57 -3.35 7.15
N PRO A 158 2.43 -4.09 7.19
CA PRO A 158 1.42 -4.00 6.14
C PRO A 158 0.76 -2.63 6.05
N ALA A 159 0.77 -1.84 7.11
CA ALA A 159 0.15 -0.52 7.16
C ALA A 159 1.05 0.62 6.66
N ASN A 160 2.33 0.35 6.39
CA ASN A 160 3.21 1.37 5.84
C ASN A 160 2.82 1.71 4.40
N GLY A 161 2.59 2.99 4.12
CA GLY A 161 2.19 3.49 2.82
C GLY A 161 3.33 3.74 1.84
N TYR A 162 4.60 3.77 2.28
CA TYR A 162 5.73 4.02 1.40
C TYR A 162 6.10 2.75 0.63
N THR A 163 5.76 2.73 -0.64
CA THR A 163 5.87 1.52 -1.46
C THR A 163 6.31 1.86 -2.88
N ALA A 164 6.91 0.89 -3.57
CA ALA A 164 7.12 0.97 -5.00
C ALA A 164 6.65 -0.31 -5.69
N ILE A 165 6.24 -0.20 -6.95
CA ILE A 165 5.72 -1.30 -7.75
C ILE A 165 6.25 -1.23 -9.18
N SER A 166 6.58 -2.38 -9.77
CA SER A 166 6.88 -2.47 -11.20
C SER A 166 5.64 -2.19 -12.05
N ALA A 167 5.80 -1.44 -13.13
CA ALA A 167 4.69 -1.13 -14.03
C ALA A 167 4.03 -2.39 -14.60
N ALA A 168 4.78 -3.45 -14.83
CA ALA A 168 4.26 -4.72 -15.33
C ALA A 168 3.24 -5.33 -14.35
N LYS A 169 3.57 -5.39 -13.05
CA LYS A 169 2.63 -5.90 -12.04
C LYS A 169 1.48 -4.93 -11.80
N LEU A 170 1.75 -3.62 -11.79
CA LEU A 170 0.71 -2.61 -11.65
C LEU A 170 -0.34 -2.69 -12.77
N ALA A 171 0.08 -2.87 -14.01
CA ALA A 171 -0.80 -3.01 -15.17
C ALA A 171 -1.62 -4.32 -15.14
N ALA A 172 -1.11 -5.37 -14.49
CA ALA A 172 -1.78 -6.65 -14.37
C ALA A 172 -2.83 -6.70 -13.23
N LEU A 173 -2.84 -5.71 -12.33
CA LEU A 173 -3.83 -5.63 -11.25
C LEU A 173 -5.22 -5.25 -11.79
N ASP A 174 -6.27 -5.87 -11.24
CA ASP A 174 -7.65 -5.41 -11.48
C ASP A 174 -7.99 -4.25 -10.51
N PRO A 175 -8.15 -3.01 -11.00
CA PRO A 175 -8.43 -1.85 -10.13
C PRO A 175 -9.75 -1.97 -9.35
N ARG A 176 -10.70 -2.79 -9.83
CA ARG A 176 -12.01 -3.01 -9.17
C ARG A 176 -11.87 -3.83 -7.89
N ARG A 177 -10.79 -4.60 -7.77
CA ARG A 177 -10.49 -5.44 -6.60
C ARG A 177 -9.65 -4.72 -5.55
N ILE A 178 -9.13 -3.55 -5.85
CA ILE A 178 -8.34 -2.72 -4.94
C ILE A 178 -9.27 -1.84 -4.11
N ALA A 179 -9.11 -1.87 -2.79
CA ALA A 179 -9.91 -1.06 -1.88
C ALA A 179 -9.60 0.44 -2.04
N ARG A 180 -10.63 1.28 -1.92
CA ARG A 180 -10.49 2.74 -2.05
C ARG A 180 -10.25 3.46 -0.71
N ASN A 181 -10.42 2.75 0.40
CA ASN A 181 -10.28 3.24 1.77
C ASN A 181 -8.95 2.82 2.40
N TYR A 182 -8.83 2.88 3.72
CA TYR A 182 -7.64 2.47 4.50
C TYR A 182 -7.27 0.97 4.39
N PHE A 183 -8.10 0.16 3.75
CA PHE A 183 -7.78 -1.23 3.43
C PHE A 183 -6.94 -1.37 2.14
N PHE A 184 -6.56 -0.25 1.52
CA PHE A 184 -5.84 -0.21 0.26
C PHE A 184 -4.57 -1.07 0.28
N GLU A 185 -3.67 -0.85 1.24
CA GLU A 185 -2.39 -1.55 1.33
C GLU A 185 -2.56 -3.06 1.47
N THR A 186 -3.50 -3.49 2.32
CA THR A 186 -3.80 -4.93 2.48
C THR A 186 -4.40 -5.51 1.21
N SER A 187 -5.32 -4.81 0.55
CA SER A 187 -5.92 -5.26 -0.70
C SER A 187 -4.89 -5.38 -1.83
N MET A 188 -3.92 -4.45 -1.91
CA MET A 188 -2.79 -4.52 -2.83
C MET A 188 -1.99 -5.81 -2.63
N LEU A 189 -1.62 -6.14 -1.40
CA LEU A 189 -0.90 -7.38 -1.09
C LEU A 189 -1.70 -8.62 -1.49
N CYS A 190 -3.01 -8.65 -1.22
CA CYS A 190 -3.87 -9.78 -1.61
C CYS A 190 -3.92 -9.98 -3.13
N GLU A 191 -4.06 -8.90 -3.91
CA GLU A 191 -4.13 -9.00 -5.37
C GLU A 191 -2.74 -9.28 -5.98
N LEU A 192 -1.66 -8.72 -5.43
CA LEU A 192 -0.28 -9.03 -5.84
C LEU A 192 0.03 -10.52 -5.64
N ARG A 193 -0.49 -11.14 -4.57
CA ARG A 193 -0.31 -12.58 -4.33
C ARG A 193 -0.93 -13.45 -5.43
N LYS A 194 -2.09 -13.05 -5.96
CA LYS A 194 -2.73 -13.76 -7.09
C LYS A 194 -1.88 -13.69 -8.37
N LEU A 195 -1.09 -12.61 -8.52
CA LEU A 195 -0.15 -12.45 -9.62
C LEU A 195 1.22 -13.10 -9.35
N ASN A 196 1.38 -13.84 -8.24
CA ASN A 196 2.65 -14.41 -7.79
C ASN A 196 3.77 -13.35 -7.76
N ALA A 197 3.46 -12.11 -7.37
CA ALA A 197 4.43 -11.04 -7.30
C ALA A 197 5.44 -11.28 -6.16
N VAL A 198 6.70 -10.95 -6.40
CA VAL A 198 7.74 -10.97 -5.37
C VAL A 198 7.64 -9.68 -4.57
N VAL A 199 7.31 -9.80 -3.27
CA VAL A 199 7.19 -8.65 -2.34
C VAL A 199 8.36 -8.65 -1.37
N MET A 200 9.01 -7.49 -1.22
CA MET A 200 10.16 -7.29 -0.33
C MET A 200 9.91 -6.13 0.64
N ASP A 201 10.18 -6.37 1.93
CA ASP A 201 10.27 -5.32 2.95
C ASP A 201 11.62 -4.61 2.87
N VAL A 202 11.60 -3.29 2.95
CA VAL A 202 12.78 -2.42 2.94
C VAL A 202 12.86 -1.68 4.28
N PRO A 203 13.95 -1.84 5.05
CA PRO A 203 14.10 -1.16 6.33
C PRO A 203 14.04 0.36 6.16
N MET A 204 13.20 1.02 6.96
CA MET A 204 13.05 2.48 6.94
C MET A 204 12.92 3.05 8.35
N PRO A 205 13.49 4.24 8.62
CA PRO A 205 13.23 4.94 9.85
C PRO A 205 11.75 5.37 9.92
N ALA A 206 11.18 5.39 11.12
CA ALA A 206 9.86 5.95 11.34
C ALA A 206 10.01 7.43 11.70
N ILE A 207 9.34 8.30 10.95
CA ILE A 207 9.20 9.71 11.30
C ILE A 207 7.84 9.85 11.98
N TYR A 208 7.83 10.03 13.31
CA TYR A 208 6.61 10.31 14.07
C TYR A 208 6.50 11.81 14.25
N GLN A 209 5.60 12.45 13.52
CA GLN A 209 5.15 13.81 13.82
C GLN A 209 3.94 13.73 14.75
N ASN A 210 3.74 14.76 15.60
CA ASN A 210 2.68 14.82 16.63
C ASN A 210 1.26 14.98 16.04
N GLU A 211 0.96 14.40 14.90
CA GLU A 211 -0.35 14.51 14.29
C GLU A 211 -1.37 13.57 14.95
N ARG A 212 -2.55 14.12 15.23
CA ARG A 212 -3.69 13.37 15.74
C ARG A 212 -4.22 12.49 14.59
N SER A 213 -4.24 11.18 14.79
CA SER A 213 -4.87 10.24 13.86
C SER A 213 -6.31 10.66 13.57
N SER A 214 -6.63 10.97 12.33
CA SER A 214 -7.97 11.33 11.87
C SER A 214 -8.92 10.12 11.70
N VAL A 215 -8.47 8.91 12.04
CA VAL A 215 -9.22 7.67 11.87
C VAL A 215 -10.36 7.59 12.88
N ARG A 216 -11.61 7.55 12.42
CA ARG A 216 -12.80 7.26 13.23
C ARG A 216 -12.81 5.76 13.58
N LEU A 217 -12.12 5.42 14.65
CA LEU A 217 -11.76 4.06 15.09
C LEU A 217 -12.86 2.97 15.00
N PRO A 218 -14.13 3.14 15.46
CA PRO A 218 -15.06 2.00 15.52
C PRO A 218 -15.55 1.54 14.13
N ARG A 219 -15.91 2.47 13.26
CA ARG A 219 -16.46 2.17 11.92
C ARG A 219 -15.39 1.61 10.99
N GLU A 220 -14.22 2.25 10.96
CA GLU A 220 -13.10 1.82 10.12
C GLU A 220 -12.59 0.45 10.55
N PHE A 221 -12.56 0.18 11.86
CA PHE A 221 -12.20 -1.14 12.39
C PHE A 221 -13.16 -2.23 11.92
N PHE A 222 -14.47 -1.98 11.94
CA PHE A 222 -15.46 -2.95 11.47
C PHE A 222 -15.33 -3.21 9.96
N ILE A 223 -15.21 -2.15 9.14
CA ILE A 223 -15.03 -2.27 7.70
C ILE A 223 -13.73 -3.01 7.38
N PHE A 224 -12.66 -2.69 8.10
CA PHE A 224 -11.37 -3.35 7.93
C PHE A 224 -11.46 -4.85 8.26
N SER A 225 -12.07 -5.20 9.39
CA SER A 225 -12.20 -6.59 9.84
C SER A 225 -13.04 -7.43 8.88
N THR A 226 -14.20 -6.93 8.42
CA THR A 226 -15.05 -7.63 7.45
C THR A 226 -14.35 -7.81 6.11
N SER A 227 -13.64 -6.79 5.63
CA SER A 227 -12.85 -6.86 4.41
C SER A 227 -11.72 -7.89 4.52
N LEU A 228 -11.05 -7.94 5.68
CA LEU A 228 -9.98 -8.88 5.94
C LEU A 228 -10.48 -10.33 5.95
N ILE A 229 -11.60 -10.60 6.64
CA ILE A 229 -12.25 -11.92 6.67
C ILE A 229 -12.61 -12.34 5.23
N ALA A 230 -13.23 -11.46 4.46
CA ALA A 230 -13.58 -11.75 3.07
C ALA A 230 -12.34 -12.12 2.22
N ARG A 231 -11.20 -11.43 2.42
CA ARG A 231 -9.94 -11.74 1.73
C ARG A 231 -9.33 -13.07 2.18
N ILE A 232 -9.45 -13.42 3.45
CA ILE A 232 -9.01 -14.74 3.94
C ILE A 232 -9.80 -15.85 3.24
N PHE A 233 -11.13 -15.73 3.19
CA PHE A 233 -11.97 -16.71 2.49
C PHE A 233 -11.68 -16.76 0.98
N ASP A 234 -11.57 -15.61 0.31
CA ASP A 234 -11.22 -15.54 -1.13
C ASP A 234 -9.88 -16.25 -1.40
N ARG A 235 -8.88 -16.03 -0.55
CA ARG A 235 -7.58 -16.71 -0.66
C ARG A 235 -7.67 -18.21 -0.44
N ILE A 236 -8.35 -18.65 0.64
CA ILE A 236 -8.50 -20.08 0.96
C ILE A 236 -9.21 -20.77 -0.20
N PHE A 237 -10.31 -20.22 -0.67
CA PHE A 237 -11.08 -20.79 -1.77
C PHE A 237 -10.28 -20.83 -3.07
N SER A 238 -9.70 -19.68 -3.47
CA SER A 238 -8.91 -19.62 -4.71
C SER A 238 -7.72 -20.56 -4.67
N ARG A 239 -6.92 -20.53 -3.58
CA ARG A 239 -5.68 -21.30 -3.50
C ARG A 239 -5.91 -22.80 -3.44
N TYR A 240 -6.86 -23.25 -2.58
CA TYR A 240 -7.01 -24.66 -2.24
C TYR A 240 -8.15 -25.36 -2.98
N PHE A 241 -9.02 -24.64 -3.69
CA PHE A 241 -10.13 -25.25 -4.42
C PHE A 241 -10.14 -24.92 -5.92
N LEU A 242 -9.60 -23.75 -6.35
CA LEU A 242 -9.58 -23.37 -7.75
C LEU A 242 -8.23 -23.67 -8.43
N TYR A 243 -7.09 -23.34 -7.77
CA TYR A 243 -5.78 -23.48 -8.40
C TYR A 243 -5.07 -24.78 -8.05
N ASP A 244 -5.09 -25.20 -6.77
CA ASP A 244 -4.43 -26.42 -6.32
C ASP A 244 -5.36 -27.19 -5.38
N PHE A 245 -5.81 -28.37 -5.80
CA PHE A 245 -6.49 -29.30 -4.91
C PHE A 245 -5.44 -30.19 -4.22
N THR A 246 -5.21 -29.94 -2.94
CA THR A 246 -4.15 -30.58 -2.14
C THR A 246 -4.71 -31.28 -0.92
N ALA A 247 -3.86 -31.97 -0.12
CA ALA A 247 -4.25 -32.54 1.17
C ALA A 247 -4.89 -31.49 2.10
N VAL A 248 -4.49 -30.21 2.00
CA VAL A 248 -5.12 -29.11 2.76
C VAL A 248 -6.59 -28.94 2.36
N SER A 249 -6.94 -29.08 1.10
CA SER A 249 -8.33 -29.03 0.61
C SER A 249 -9.18 -30.13 1.26
N LEU A 250 -8.64 -31.35 1.33
CA LEU A 250 -9.31 -32.47 2.00
C LEU A 250 -9.49 -32.21 3.50
N TYR A 251 -8.46 -31.71 4.19
CA TYR A 251 -8.56 -31.38 5.62
C TYR A 251 -9.57 -30.26 5.87
N LEU A 252 -9.65 -29.25 5.01
CA LEU A 252 -10.65 -28.19 5.11
C LEU A 252 -12.08 -28.75 4.95
N ILE A 253 -12.31 -29.65 3.97
CA ILE A 253 -13.61 -30.30 3.76
C ILE A 253 -13.97 -31.16 4.98
N LEU A 254 -13.09 -32.10 5.34
CA LEU A 254 -13.35 -33.04 6.45
C LEU A 254 -13.52 -32.30 7.77
N GLY A 255 -12.67 -31.30 8.08
CA GLY A 255 -12.78 -30.50 9.28
C GLY A 255 -14.08 -29.71 9.34
N SER A 256 -14.51 -29.14 8.20
CA SER A 256 -15.79 -28.43 8.12
C SER A 256 -16.99 -29.37 8.36
N LEU A 257 -16.95 -30.57 7.77
CA LEU A 257 -17.99 -31.58 7.97
C LEU A 257 -18.05 -32.07 9.43
N LEU A 258 -16.89 -32.29 10.07
CA LEU A 258 -16.81 -32.68 11.49
C LEU A 258 -17.34 -31.57 12.41
N CYS A 259 -16.99 -30.31 12.14
CA CYS A 259 -17.52 -29.17 12.89
C CYS A 259 -19.06 -29.04 12.74
N LEU A 260 -19.58 -29.20 11.52
CA LEU A 260 -21.03 -29.21 11.29
C LEU A 260 -21.73 -30.35 12.03
N PHE A 261 -21.16 -31.56 11.93
CA PHE A 261 -21.71 -32.75 12.63
C PHE A 261 -21.69 -32.53 14.15
N GLY A 262 -20.57 -32.10 14.72
CA GLY A 262 -20.46 -31.82 16.15
C GLY A 262 -21.37 -30.69 16.62
N GLY A 263 -21.65 -29.69 15.81
CA GLY A 263 -22.57 -28.60 16.13
C GLY A 263 -24.05 -28.97 16.04
N ILE A 264 -24.36 -30.04 15.31
CA ILE A 264 -25.76 -30.55 15.21
C ILE A 264 -26.07 -31.60 16.29
N TRP A 265 -25.06 -32.39 16.68
CA TRP A 265 -25.25 -33.58 17.57
C TRP A 265 -24.59 -33.40 18.94
N GLY A 266 -23.80 -32.36 19.17
CA GLY A 266 -23.20 -31.98 20.45
C GLY A 266 -23.88 -30.79 21.09
#